data_16707033462b7d852b140adc4012ec95
#
_entry.id   16707033462b7d852b140adc4012ec95
#
_cell.length_a   1.000
_cell.length_b   1.000
_cell.length_c   1.000
_cell.angle_alpha   90.00
_cell.angle_beta   90.00
_cell.angle_gamma   90.00
#
_symmetry.space_group_name_H-M   'P 1'
#
loop_
_entity.id
_entity.type
_entity.pdbx_description
1 polymer ?
#
loop_
_entity_poly.entity_id
_entity_poly.type
_entity_poly.pdbx_seq_one_letter_code
_entity_poly.pdbx_strand_id
1 'polypeptide(L)'
;EQDYNWLIDIYNQLDRKKINMTVILVGQEELKHQRSSFIVSKKNQIIGRFMVQEYKFSGIKSLQEMKICLDGYDFSSEYPADSGWSFTRYFFPEAYDNGYRLTNDAEVIFNSFQNLRLENNIKSEFEIPMQYFTLSINNCLSTYGANGKNVYWPSKMNWEQVIQDSGYLESEIYNI
;
A
#
# COMPACT_ATOMS: atom_id res chain seq x y z
N GLU A 1 21.98 -15.07 8.59
CA GLU A 1 22.61 -14.88 9.90
C GLU A 1 23.73 -13.84 9.84
N GLN A 2 24.59 -13.87 8.83
CA GLN A 2 25.71 -12.93 8.67
C GLN A 2 25.23 -11.47 8.62
N ASP A 3 24.14 -11.19 7.91
CA ASP A 3 23.57 -9.85 7.77
C ASP A 3 23.08 -9.29 9.12
N TYR A 4 22.49 -10.13 9.96
CA TYR A 4 22.07 -9.72 11.31
C TYR A 4 23.28 -9.42 12.24
N ASN A 5 24.38 -10.11 12.07
CA ASN A 5 25.60 -9.79 12.82
C ASN A 5 26.14 -8.41 12.42
N TRP A 6 26.11 -8.06 11.13
CA TRP A 6 26.48 -6.71 10.69
C TRP A 6 25.54 -5.64 11.27
N LEU A 7 24.24 -5.90 11.31
CA LEU A 7 23.29 -4.99 11.94
C LEU A 7 23.58 -4.81 13.43
N ILE A 8 23.96 -5.86 14.14
CA ILE A 8 24.39 -5.78 15.54
C ILE A 8 25.64 -4.90 15.69
N ASP A 9 26.63 -5.07 14.83
CA ASP A 9 27.85 -4.27 14.87
C ASP A 9 27.58 -2.79 14.61
N ILE A 10 26.76 -2.48 13.61
CA ILE A 10 26.32 -1.10 13.32
C ILE A 10 25.57 -0.52 14.51
N TYR A 11 24.59 -1.27 15.06
CA TYR A 11 23.83 -0.86 16.22
C TYR A 11 24.75 -0.52 17.40
N ASN A 12 25.70 -1.40 17.72
CA ASN A 12 26.65 -1.21 18.81
C ASN A 12 27.57 0.00 18.59
N GLN A 13 27.97 0.28 17.34
CA GLN A 13 28.79 1.46 17.02
C GLN A 13 28.00 2.76 17.19
N LEU A 14 26.72 2.78 16.77
CA LEU A 14 25.85 3.94 16.93
C LEU A 14 25.49 4.19 18.40
N ASP A 15 25.20 3.13 19.15
CA ASP A 15 24.90 3.21 20.58
C ASP A 15 26.06 3.83 21.38
N ARG A 16 27.32 3.43 21.08
CA ARG A 16 28.51 4.05 21.68
C ARG A 16 28.61 5.55 21.39
N LYS A 17 28.06 6.00 20.25
CA LYS A 17 28.01 7.41 19.88
C LYS A 17 26.74 8.12 20.38
N LYS A 18 25.90 7.42 21.17
CA LYS A 18 24.60 7.90 21.65
C LYS A 18 23.63 8.28 20.51
N ILE A 19 23.72 7.58 19.38
CA ILE A 19 22.83 7.73 18.23
C ILE A 19 21.79 6.61 18.28
N ASN A 20 20.53 6.95 18.38
CA ASN A 20 19.43 5.98 18.35
C ASN A 20 19.23 5.45 16.92
N MET A 21 19.10 4.12 16.78
CA MET A 21 18.77 3.45 15.54
C MET A 21 17.52 2.60 15.72
N THR A 22 16.53 2.78 14.85
CA THR A 22 15.37 1.91 14.75
C THR A 22 15.51 1.05 13.49
N VAL A 23 15.27 -0.25 13.61
CA VAL A 23 15.30 -1.19 12.50
C VAL A 23 13.90 -1.76 12.32
N ILE A 24 13.36 -1.67 11.11
CA ILE A 24 12.09 -2.27 10.73
C ILE A 24 12.40 -3.34 9.68
N LEU A 25 12.17 -4.60 10.04
CA LEU A 25 12.33 -5.73 9.13
C LEU A 25 11.01 -5.96 8.39
N VAL A 26 11.03 -5.84 7.08
CA VAL A 26 9.87 -6.10 6.22
C VAL A 26 10.16 -7.35 5.38
N GLY A 27 9.24 -8.28 5.36
CA GLY A 27 9.38 -9.51 4.58
C GLY A 27 8.11 -10.35 4.63
N GLN A 28 8.15 -11.47 3.96
CA GLN A 28 7.05 -12.43 3.89
C GLN A 28 7.04 -13.35 5.14
N GLU A 29 6.19 -14.37 5.14
CA GLU A 29 6.00 -15.32 6.26
C GLU A 29 7.31 -16.02 6.69
N GLU A 30 8.30 -16.12 5.79
CA GLU A 30 9.62 -16.67 6.05
C GLU A 30 10.38 -15.94 7.16
N LEU A 31 10.10 -14.62 7.35
CA LEU A 31 10.65 -13.88 8.49
C LEU A 31 10.23 -14.47 9.85
N LYS A 32 9.01 -15.00 9.95
CA LYS A 32 8.55 -15.71 11.16
C LYS A 32 9.31 -17.01 11.38
N HIS A 33 9.57 -17.73 10.30
CA HIS A 33 10.39 -18.94 10.37
C HIS A 33 11.83 -18.65 10.80
N GLN A 34 12.40 -17.56 10.31
CA GLN A 34 13.73 -17.10 10.76
C GLN A 34 13.74 -16.76 12.26
N ARG A 35 12.73 -16.04 12.75
CA ARG A 35 12.58 -15.75 14.17
C ARG A 35 12.53 -17.03 15.00
N SER A 36 11.71 -17.99 14.58
CA SER A 36 11.61 -19.32 15.23
C SER A 36 12.95 -20.06 15.24
N SER A 37 13.68 -20.04 14.12
CA SER A 37 15.01 -20.61 14.03
C SER A 37 16.01 -19.95 14.99
N PHE A 38 15.96 -18.63 15.15
CA PHE A 38 16.82 -17.91 16.09
C PHE A 38 16.45 -18.21 17.56
N ILE A 39 15.18 -18.44 17.86
CA ILE A 39 14.76 -18.91 19.20
C ILE A 39 15.39 -20.27 19.51
N VAL A 40 15.27 -21.24 18.60
CA VAL A 40 15.85 -22.58 18.75
C VAL A 40 17.38 -22.50 18.88
N SER A 41 18.02 -21.66 18.08
CA SER A 41 19.48 -21.47 18.06
C SER A 41 19.97 -20.54 19.20
N LYS A 42 19.09 -20.12 20.11
CA LYS A 42 19.40 -19.23 21.24
C LYS A 42 20.08 -17.90 20.87
N LYS A 43 19.73 -17.35 19.69
CA LYS A 43 20.23 -16.07 19.18
C LYS A 43 19.49 -14.88 19.81
N ASN A 44 19.44 -14.83 21.13
CA ASN A 44 18.63 -13.86 21.88
C ASN A 44 18.97 -12.39 21.58
N GLN A 45 20.22 -12.10 21.17
CA GLN A 45 20.64 -10.74 20.84
C GLN A 45 19.95 -10.22 19.56
N ILE A 46 19.77 -11.09 18.55
CA ILE A 46 19.07 -10.74 17.30
C ILE A 46 17.61 -10.51 17.61
N ILE A 47 16.99 -11.45 18.32
CA ILE A 47 15.55 -11.39 18.67
C ILE A 47 15.25 -10.14 19.47
N GLY A 48 16.01 -9.91 20.54
CA GLY A 48 15.78 -8.79 21.47
C GLY A 48 16.03 -7.40 20.89
N ARG A 49 16.76 -7.28 19.77
CA ARG A 49 17.04 -6.00 19.12
C ARG A 49 16.21 -5.73 17.89
N PHE A 50 15.92 -6.76 17.10
CA PHE A 50 15.35 -6.60 15.76
C PHE A 50 14.01 -7.31 15.54
N MET A 51 13.61 -8.22 16.45
CA MET A 51 12.40 -9.05 16.27
C MET A 51 11.51 -9.06 17.53
N VAL A 52 11.48 -7.93 18.25
CA VAL A 52 10.72 -7.81 19.52
C VAL A 52 9.23 -7.81 19.25
N GLN A 53 8.80 -7.07 18.25
CA GLN A 53 7.40 -6.92 17.87
C GLN A 53 7.18 -7.37 16.43
N GLU A 54 6.02 -7.97 16.20
CA GLU A 54 5.62 -8.42 14.88
C GLU A 54 4.27 -7.80 14.54
N TYR A 55 4.19 -7.23 13.35
CA TYR A 55 2.96 -6.67 12.81
C TYR A 55 2.67 -7.31 11.47
N LYS A 56 1.45 -7.79 11.27
CA LYS A 56 0.99 -8.24 9.97
C LYS A 56 0.69 -6.99 9.13
N PHE A 57 1.37 -6.82 8.01
CA PHE A 57 1.00 -5.84 7.01
C PHE A 57 -0.18 -6.38 6.22
N SER A 58 -1.35 -5.79 6.41
CA SER A 58 -2.59 -6.17 5.71
C SER A 58 -2.89 -5.15 4.62
N GLY A 59 -3.58 -5.62 3.57
CA GLY A 59 -4.21 -4.75 2.59
C GLY A 59 -5.49 -4.09 3.14
N ILE A 60 -6.26 -3.49 2.25
CA ILE A 60 -7.50 -2.79 2.58
C ILE A 60 -8.63 -3.81 2.75
N LYS A 61 -9.29 -3.81 3.92
CA LYS A 61 -10.39 -4.73 4.27
C LYS A 61 -11.73 -4.03 4.45
N SER A 62 -11.71 -2.72 4.58
CA SER A 62 -12.91 -1.92 4.85
C SER A 62 -12.96 -0.64 4.04
N LEU A 63 -14.17 -0.13 3.84
CA LEU A 63 -14.39 1.17 3.18
C LEU A 63 -13.71 2.32 3.93
N GLN A 64 -13.62 2.22 5.27
CA GLN A 64 -12.95 3.24 6.08
C GLN A 64 -11.44 3.26 5.80
N GLU A 65 -10.80 2.10 5.70
CA GLU A 65 -9.38 2.02 5.33
C GLU A 65 -9.13 2.53 3.92
N MET A 66 -10.04 2.20 2.97
CA MET A 66 -10.01 2.75 1.61
C MET A 66 -10.01 4.28 1.62
N LYS A 67 -10.92 4.90 2.39
CA LYS A 67 -11.00 6.35 2.52
C LYS A 67 -9.72 6.96 3.08
N ILE A 68 -9.11 6.35 4.10
CA ILE A 68 -7.84 6.82 4.67
C ILE A 68 -6.72 6.79 3.63
N CYS A 69 -6.64 5.72 2.82
CA CYS A 69 -5.64 5.64 1.77
C CYS A 69 -5.86 6.69 0.66
N LEU A 70 -7.11 6.91 0.24
CA LEU A 70 -7.44 7.91 -0.77
C LEU A 70 -7.23 9.35 -0.29
N ASP A 71 -7.44 9.61 1.01
CA ASP A 71 -7.14 10.89 1.64
C ASP A 71 -5.66 11.29 1.47
N GLY A 72 -4.77 10.32 1.45
CA GLY A 72 -3.36 10.54 1.14
C GLY A 72 -3.15 11.17 -0.24
N TYR A 73 -3.88 10.74 -1.26
CA TYR A 73 -3.82 11.31 -2.61
C TYR A 73 -4.48 12.69 -2.69
N ASP A 74 -5.53 12.91 -1.89
CA ASP A 74 -6.29 14.16 -1.90
C ASP A 74 -5.58 15.29 -1.16
N PHE A 75 -4.83 14.99 -0.07
CA PHE A 75 -4.34 16.03 0.85
C PHE A 75 -2.89 15.85 1.31
N SER A 76 -2.38 14.61 1.43
CA SER A 76 -1.07 14.37 2.05
C SER A 76 0.07 14.20 1.05
N SER A 77 -0.25 14.07 -0.22
CA SER A 77 0.73 14.00 -1.32
C SER A 77 1.01 15.39 -1.88
N GLU A 78 2.18 15.57 -2.47
CA GLU A 78 2.53 16.81 -3.17
C GLU A 78 3.20 16.48 -4.51
N TYR A 79 2.67 17.07 -5.58
CA TYR A 79 3.24 16.93 -6.91
C TYR A 79 2.82 18.11 -7.83
N PRO A 80 3.76 18.70 -8.61
CA PRO A 80 5.22 18.60 -8.45
C PRO A 80 5.71 19.05 -7.07
N ALA A 81 6.95 18.70 -6.71
CA ALA A 81 7.53 19.16 -5.44
C ALA A 81 7.42 20.69 -5.30
N ASP A 82 7.16 21.17 -4.10
CA ASP A 82 7.00 22.59 -3.74
C ASP A 82 5.83 23.30 -4.46
N SER A 83 4.88 22.55 -5.05
CA SER A 83 3.70 23.14 -5.73
C SER A 83 2.54 23.43 -4.79
N GLY A 84 2.48 22.77 -3.63
CA GLY A 84 1.31 22.73 -2.76
C GLY A 84 0.09 22.02 -3.37
N TRP A 85 0.28 21.28 -4.45
CA TRP A 85 -0.78 20.53 -5.12
C TRP A 85 -0.72 19.06 -4.74
N SER A 86 -1.86 18.49 -4.33
CA SER A 86 -1.99 17.04 -4.16
C SER A 86 -1.99 16.31 -5.51
N PHE A 87 -1.76 14.99 -5.49
CA PHE A 87 -1.89 14.18 -6.71
C PHE A 87 -3.27 14.37 -7.36
N THR A 88 -4.34 14.32 -6.60
CA THR A 88 -5.69 14.53 -7.12
C THR A 88 -5.84 15.87 -7.83
N ARG A 89 -5.33 16.94 -7.23
CA ARG A 89 -5.37 18.27 -7.83
C ARG A 89 -4.53 18.36 -9.11
N TYR A 90 -3.37 17.75 -9.11
CA TYR A 90 -2.48 17.77 -10.28
C TYR A 90 -3.11 17.07 -11.50
N PHE A 91 -3.73 15.91 -11.28
CA PHE A 91 -4.30 15.15 -12.39
C PHE A 91 -5.70 15.62 -12.79
N PHE A 92 -6.49 16.17 -11.87
CA PHE A 92 -7.87 16.65 -12.10
C PHE A 92 -8.09 18.06 -11.54
N PRO A 93 -7.39 19.08 -12.04
CA PRO A 93 -7.39 20.40 -11.39
C PRO A 93 -8.77 21.04 -11.35
N GLU A 94 -9.52 21.02 -12.44
CA GLU A 94 -10.86 21.65 -12.49
C GLU A 94 -11.86 20.95 -11.57
N ALA A 95 -11.86 19.62 -11.56
CA ALA A 95 -12.74 18.86 -10.68
C ALA A 95 -12.37 19.06 -9.21
N TYR A 96 -11.07 19.07 -8.90
CA TYR A 96 -10.59 19.33 -7.53
C TYR A 96 -11.01 20.70 -7.01
N ASP A 97 -10.88 21.75 -7.83
CA ASP A 97 -11.30 23.11 -7.46
C ASP A 97 -12.83 23.23 -7.33
N ASN A 98 -13.60 22.35 -7.98
CA ASN A 98 -15.04 22.19 -7.80
C ASN A 98 -15.42 21.22 -6.66
N GLY A 99 -14.48 20.80 -5.81
CA GLY A 99 -14.74 20.03 -4.61
C GLY A 99 -14.71 18.51 -4.77
N TYR A 100 -14.38 17.98 -5.97
CA TYR A 100 -14.21 16.54 -6.18
C TYR A 100 -12.98 16.02 -5.47
N ARG A 101 -13.07 14.83 -4.89
CA ARG A 101 -12.00 14.14 -4.16
C ARG A 101 -12.08 12.65 -4.44
N LEU A 102 -10.93 11.97 -4.49
CA LEU A 102 -10.91 10.51 -4.63
C LEU A 102 -11.62 9.81 -3.47
N THR A 103 -11.57 10.39 -2.28
CA THR A 103 -12.33 9.91 -1.12
C THR A 103 -13.84 9.86 -1.34
N ASN A 104 -14.39 10.68 -2.23
CA ASN A 104 -15.82 10.61 -2.60
C ASN A 104 -16.14 9.35 -3.43
N ASP A 105 -15.16 8.85 -4.19
CA ASP A 105 -15.31 7.64 -5.01
C ASP A 105 -14.94 6.35 -4.23
N ALA A 106 -14.57 6.45 -2.97
CA ALA A 106 -14.13 5.31 -2.16
C ALA A 106 -15.10 4.12 -2.22
N GLU A 107 -16.40 4.38 -2.13
CA GLU A 107 -17.43 3.33 -2.21
C GLU A 107 -17.50 2.69 -3.59
N VAL A 108 -17.40 3.48 -4.64
CA VAL A 108 -17.38 3.00 -6.04
C VAL A 108 -16.16 2.10 -6.25
N ILE A 109 -14.99 2.54 -5.84
CA ILE A 109 -13.73 1.80 -5.97
C ILE A 109 -13.79 0.51 -5.17
N PHE A 110 -14.20 0.58 -3.90
CA PHE A 110 -14.29 -0.57 -3.00
C PHE A 110 -15.25 -1.64 -3.54
N ASN A 111 -16.45 -1.22 -3.97
CA ASN A 111 -17.45 -2.10 -4.55
C ASN A 111 -16.97 -2.70 -5.88
N SER A 112 -16.19 -1.98 -6.68
CA SER A 112 -15.64 -2.51 -7.93
C SER A 112 -14.69 -3.68 -7.68
N PHE A 113 -13.82 -3.59 -6.67
CA PHE A 113 -12.99 -4.73 -6.23
C PHE A 113 -13.84 -5.92 -5.73
N GLN A 114 -14.87 -5.64 -4.92
CA GLN A 114 -15.77 -6.70 -4.44
C GLN A 114 -16.53 -7.39 -5.57
N ASN A 115 -17.10 -6.63 -6.49
CA ASN A 115 -17.86 -7.16 -7.61
C ASN A 115 -17.00 -8.02 -8.52
N LEU A 116 -15.77 -7.61 -8.80
CA LEU A 116 -14.84 -8.39 -9.60
C LEU A 116 -14.58 -9.78 -8.99
N ARG A 117 -14.46 -9.86 -7.65
CA ARG A 117 -14.34 -11.15 -6.94
C ARG A 117 -15.61 -11.98 -7.02
N LEU A 118 -16.78 -11.36 -6.78
CA LEU A 118 -18.08 -12.03 -6.81
C LEU A 118 -18.37 -12.64 -8.19
N GLU A 119 -18.12 -11.89 -9.26
CA GLU A 119 -18.30 -12.33 -10.64
C GLU A 119 -17.40 -13.54 -11.00
N ASN A 120 -16.24 -13.64 -10.34
CA ASN A 120 -15.29 -14.74 -10.54
C ASN A 120 -15.36 -15.82 -9.45
N ASN A 121 -16.42 -15.83 -8.61
CA ASN A 121 -16.65 -16.81 -7.57
C ASN A 121 -15.51 -16.98 -6.53
N ILE A 122 -14.75 -15.91 -6.26
CA ILE A 122 -13.69 -15.92 -5.26
C ILE A 122 -14.30 -15.81 -3.87
N LYS A 123 -14.06 -16.83 -3.03
CA LYS A 123 -14.68 -16.99 -1.70
C LYS A 123 -13.72 -16.75 -0.52
N SER A 124 -12.44 -16.51 -0.78
CA SER A 124 -11.46 -16.19 0.27
C SER A 124 -11.86 -14.92 1.03
N GLU A 125 -11.29 -14.68 2.21
CA GLU A 125 -11.48 -13.44 2.95
C GLU A 125 -11.18 -12.23 2.06
N PHE A 126 -12.04 -11.19 2.12
CA PHE A 126 -11.87 -10.01 1.31
C PHE A 126 -10.73 -9.14 1.85
N GLU A 127 -9.75 -8.95 1.02
CA GLU A 127 -8.63 -8.03 1.24
C GLU A 127 -8.16 -7.50 -0.11
N ILE A 128 -7.89 -6.22 -0.21
CA ILE A 128 -7.28 -5.62 -1.40
C ILE A 128 -5.81 -5.37 -1.08
N PRO A 129 -4.87 -6.15 -1.65
CA PRO A 129 -3.45 -5.90 -1.42
C PRO A 129 -3.06 -4.50 -1.88
N MET A 130 -2.24 -3.80 -1.09
CA MET A 130 -1.85 -2.41 -1.35
C MET A 130 -1.21 -2.21 -2.73
N GLN A 131 -0.54 -3.24 -3.26
CA GLN A 131 0.04 -3.21 -4.61
C GLN A 131 -1.03 -2.95 -5.67
N TYR A 132 -2.14 -3.69 -5.65
CA TYR A 132 -3.20 -3.56 -6.66
C TYR A 132 -4.04 -2.31 -6.44
N PHE A 133 -4.25 -1.93 -5.18
CA PHE A 133 -4.88 -0.65 -4.88
C PHE A 133 -4.07 0.52 -5.45
N THR A 134 -2.79 0.63 -5.11
CA THR A 134 -1.95 1.75 -5.57
C THR A 134 -1.79 1.74 -7.09
N LEU A 135 -1.65 0.57 -7.70
CA LEU A 135 -1.56 0.44 -9.16
C LEU A 135 -2.84 0.90 -9.85
N SER A 136 -4.02 0.52 -9.33
CA SER A 136 -5.31 0.96 -9.87
C SER A 136 -5.47 2.48 -9.78
N ILE A 137 -5.14 3.08 -8.63
CA ILE A 137 -5.20 4.55 -8.48
C ILE A 137 -4.24 5.24 -9.43
N ASN A 138 -2.96 4.81 -9.48
CA ASN A 138 -1.96 5.41 -10.35
C ASN A 138 -2.31 5.27 -11.84
N ASN A 139 -2.85 4.11 -12.25
CA ASN A 139 -3.34 3.91 -13.61
C ASN A 139 -4.52 4.82 -13.93
N CYS A 140 -5.44 5.02 -12.98
CA CYS A 140 -6.56 5.94 -13.16
C CYS A 140 -6.06 7.38 -13.34
N LEU A 141 -5.21 7.85 -12.44
CA LEU A 141 -4.65 9.21 -12.49
C LEU A 141 -3.90 9.45 -13.82
N SER A 142 -3.01 8.54 -14.20
CA SER A 142 -2.19 8.69 -15.41
C SER A 142 -2.99 8.55 -16.71
N THR A 143 -3.96 7.62 -16.75
CA THR A 143 -4.74 7.35 -17.97
C THR A 143 -5.83 8.40 -18.20
N TYR A 144 -6.51 8.81 -17.15
CA TYR A 144 -7.71 9.66 -17.28
C TYR A 144 -7.45 11.11 -16.86
N GLY A 145 -6.40 11.40 -16.12
CA GLY A 145 -6.03 12.74 -15.70
C GLY A 145 -5.46 13.63 -16.82
N ALA A 146 -5.00 14.81 -16.46
CA ALA A 146 -4.59 15.89 -17.34
C ALA A 146 -3.52 15.50 -18.37
N ASN A 147 -2.64 14.56 -18.03
CA ASN A 147 -1.57 14.07 -18.93
C ASN A 147 -1.99 12.85 -19.77
N GLY A 148 -3.21 12.37 -19.61
CA GLY A 148 -3.77 11.24 -20.34
C GLY A 148 -4.96 11.66 -21.21
N LYS A 149 -6.10 11.01 -21.00
CA LYS A 149 -7.35 11.31 -21.74
C LYS A 149 -8.00 12.64 -21.32
N ASN A 150 -7.51 13.26 -20.27
CA ASN A 150 -7.98 14.54 -19.74
C ASN A 150 -9.51 14.60 -19.53
N VAL A 151 -10.07 13.55 -18.89
CA VAL A 151 -11.49 13.57 -18.53
C VAL A 151 -11.70 14.49 -17.33
N TYR A 152 -12.89 15.06 -17.20
CA TYR A 152 -13.21 15.93 -16.07
C TYR A 152 -13.07 15.20 -14.72
N TRP A 153 -13.64 13.97 -14.63
CA TRP A 153 -13.55 13.08 -13.46
C TRP A 153 -13.76 11.63 -13.89
N PRO A 154 -13.08 10.66 -13.25
CA PRO A 154 -13.26 9.26 -13.56
C PRO A 154 -14.68 8.77 -13.31
N SER A 155 -15.26 8.06 -14.28
CA SER A 155 -16.52 7.37 -14.11
C SER A 155 -16.34 6.02 -13.42
N LYS A 156 -17.46 5.41 -12.97
CA LYS A 156 -17.45 4.04 -12.45
C LYS A 156 -16.78 3.05 -13.43
N MET A 157 -17.10 3.15 -14.72
CA MET A 157 -16.48 2.30 -15.74
C MET A 157 -14.95 2.48 -15.85
N ASN A 158 -14.47 3.70 -15.63
CA ASN A 158 -13.04 3.95 -15.62
C ASN A 158 -12.37 3.26 -14.43
N TRP A 159 -12.99 3.29 -13.25
CA TRP A 159 -12.51 2.57 -12.07
C TRP A 159 -12.50 1.05 -12.30
N GLU A 160 -13.61 0.47 -12.78
CA GLU A 160 -13.69 -0.96 -13.10
C GLU A 160 -12.58 -1.39 -14.07
N GLN A 161 -12.34 -0.62 -15.12
CA GLN A 161 -11.29 -0.91 -16.10
C GLN A 161 -9.88 -0.92 -15.50
N VAL A 162 -9.50 0.12 -14.75
CA VAL A 162 -8.15 0.18 -14.17
C VAL A 162 -7.93 -0.87 -13.07
N ILE A 163 -8.97 -1.26 -12.35
CA ILE A 163 -8.90 -2.35 -11.37
C ILE A 163 -8.68 -3.68 -12.09
N GLN A 164 -9.41 -3.93 -13.17
CA GLN A 164 -9.21 -5.13 -13.99
C GLN A 164 -7.80 -5.16 -14.59
N ASP A 165 -7.33 -4.04 -15.15
CA ASP A 165 -6.00 -3.92 -15.75
C ASP A 165 -4.85 -3.97 -14.71
N SER A 166 -5.15 -3.88 -13.42
CA SER A 166 -4.14 -3.95 -12.37
C SER A 166 -3.54 -5.34 -12.17
N GLY A 167 -4.22 -6.40 -12.65
CA GLY A 167 -3.85 -7.79 -12.39
C GLY A 167 -4.34 -8.31 -11.03
N TYR A 168 -5.25 -7.57 -10.38
CA TYR A 168 -5.82 -8.00 -9.09
C TYR A 168 -6.53 -9.34 -9.17
N LEU A 169 -7.34 -9.54 -10.20
CA LEU A 169 -8.10 -10.77 -10.38
C LEU A 169 -7.17 -11.99 -10.54
N GLU A 170 -6.15 -11.85 -11.36
CA GLU A 170 -5.17 -12.91 -11.58
C GLU A 170 -4.47 -13.31 -10.29
N SER A 171 -4.10 -12.32 -9.47
CA SER A 171 -3.45 -12.60 -8.18
C SER A 171 -4.36 -13.34 -7.21
N GLU A 172 -5.65 -13.04 -7.20
CA GLU A 172 -6.63 -13.72 -6.35
C GLU A 172 -6.86 -15.17 -6.79
N ILE A 173 -6.81 -15.43 -8.11
CA ILE A 173 -6.95 -16.79 -8.66
C ILE A 173 -5.72 -17.64 -8.36
N TYR A 174 -4.51 -17.08 -8.42
CA TYR A 174 -3.27 -17.84 -8.19
C TYR A 174 -2.95 -18.02 -6.71
N ASN A 175 -3.55 -17.27 -5.80
CA ASN A 175 -3.38 -17.39 -4.35
C ASN A 175 -4.39 -18.37 -3.69
N ILE A 176 -5.19 -19.05 -4.49
CA ILE A 176 -6.07 -20.16 -4.07
C ILE A 176 -5.31 -21.48 -4.22
#